data_d1e3469675c03a70f06aeed91fd97d25
#
_entry.id   d1e3469675c03a70f06aeed91fd97d25
#
_cell.length_a   1.000
_cell.length_b   1.000
_cell.length_c   1.000
_cell.angle_alpha   90.00
_cell.angle_beta   90.00
_cell.angle_gamma   90.00
#
_symmetry.space_group_name_H-M   'P 1'
#
loop_
_entity.id
_entity.type
_entity.pdbx_description
1 polymer ?
#
loop_
_entity_poly.entity_id
_entity_poly.type
_entity_poly.pdbx_seq_one_letter_code
_entity_poly.pdbx_strand_id
1 'polypeptide(L)'
;MYIKNFITLLKRYTTSSVLNIVGMALAFAAVYLIMVQVNYDLSYNKGIPNARNIYRLEHPNWSEEGYWDITWPRQLPDDLCKDIPEIEKSATITPTGHFNINSVYSRKLDDRIDYIELNLCETEHEGLEILGIEVIEGSLENVIDHYSLVLKESVAKRFNLSVGDVLCYGRDANEENATATVVAICKDTPSPSILDGTDGWGGMSVAQENENPNNWNDPYFIQLADGASPDAVVEKMKEALPRAFNIEQEVDDETYEQFMKMANPRLSPLTELYFSNDVSNAYHEVGNRLTTYTFIAIAVLIILIAMINFVNFFFALIPVR
;
A
#
# COMPACT_ATOMS: atom_id res chain seq x y z
N MET A 1 34.91 -0.03 -43.57
CA MET A 1 35.98 0.95 -43.41
C MET A 1 35.93 1.68 -42.07
N TYR A 2 34.83 2.26 -41.67
CA TYR A 2 34.68 3.03 -40.42
C TYR A 2 34.93 2.25 -39.12
N ILE A 3 34.37 1.04 -38.99
CA ILE A 3 34.52 0.21 -37.78
C ILE A 3 36.00 -0.20 -37.54
N LYS A 4 36.73 -0.54 -38.60
CA LYS A 4 38.15 -0.92 -38.52
C LYS A 4 39.03 0.26 -38.07
N ASN A 5 38.74 1.46 -38.57
CA ASN A 5 39.43 2.68 -38.15
C ASN A 5 39.10 3.02 -36.67
N PHE A 6 37.84 2.85 -36.26
CA PHE A 6 37.42 3.05 -34.88
C PHE A 6 38.15 2.09 -33.92
N ILE A 7 38.22 0.81 -34.24
CA ILE A 7 38.95 -0.20 -33.44
C ILE A 7 40.44 0.14 -33.36
N THR A 8 41.04 0.63 -34.44
CA THR A 8 42.46 1.03 -34.48
C THR A 8 42.72 2.24 -33.60
N LEU A 9 41.79 3.21 -33.57
CA LEU A 9 41.85 4.37 -32.67
C LEU A 9 41.72 3.98 -31.19
N LEU A 10 40.77 3.12 -30.87
CA LEU A 10 40.62 2.57 -29.51
C LEU A 10 41.90 1.86 -29.03
N LYS A 11 42.56 1.08 -29.89
CA LYS A 11 43.81 0.42 -29.58
C LYS A 11 44.98 1.39 -29.41
N ARG A 12 44.97 2.52 -30.10
CA ARG A 12 46.03 3.53 -30.00
C ARG A 12 45.93 4.34 -28.68
N TYR A 13 44.72 4.57 -28.19
CA TYR A 13 44.41 5.34 -26.97
C TYR A 13 43.72 4.44 -25.94
N THR A 14 44.28 3.26 -25.71
CA THR A 14 43.65 2.19 -24.90
C THR A 14 43.24 2.66 -23.51
N THR A 15 44.14 3.33 -22.78
CA THR A 15 43.86 3.79 -21.42
C THR A 15 42.66 4.78 -21.37
N SER A 16 42.68 5.79 -22.21
CA SER A 16 41.58 6.77 -22.28
C SER A 16 40.26 6.13 -22.76
N SER A 17 40.35 5.19 -23.70
CA SER A 17 39.17 4.47 -24.19
C SER A 17 38.54 3.57 -23.13
N VAL A 18 39.37 2.80 -22.41
CA VAL A 18 38.91 1.96 -21.29
C VAL A 18 38.31 2.81 -20.20
N LEU A 19 39.00 3.89 -19.78
CA LEU A 19 38.50 4.76 -18.73
C LEU A 19 37.16 5.38 -19.08
N ASN A 20 36.97 5.83 -20.34
CA ASN A 20 35.71 6.42 -20.81
C ASN A 20 34.59 5.37 -20.85
N ILE A 21 34.86 4.15 -21.37
CA ILE A 21 33.87 3.07 -21.41
C ILE A 21 33.45 2.66 -20.02
N VAL A 22 34.42 2.49 -19.09
CA VAL A 22 34.12 2.15 -17.67
C VAL A 22 33.34 3.27 -17.00
N GLY A 23 33.76 4.52 -17.20
CA GLY A 23 33.05 5.69 -16.65
C GLY A 23 31.60 5.78 -17.13
N MET A 24 31.35 5.57 -18.43
CA MET A 24 29.99 5.52 -18.98
C MET A 24 29.19 4.33 -18.44
N ALA A 25 29.80 3.15 -18.35
CA ALA A 25 29.12 1.98 -17.80
C ALA A 25 28.68 2.20 -16.34
N LEU A 26 29.54 2.80 -15.52
CA LEU A 26 29.24 3.16 -14.14
C LEU A 26 28.13 4.23 -14.07
N ALA A 27 28.17 5.24 -14.94
CA ALA A 27 27.16 6.26 -15.00
C ALA A 27 25.79 5.68 -15.35
N PHE A 28 25.69 4.82 -16.37
CA PHE A 28 24.43 4.15 -16.72
C PHE A 28 23.93 3.20 -15.62
N ALA A 29 24.83 2.46 -14.96
CA ALA A 29 24.47 1.61 -13.83
C ALA A 29 23.90 2.44 -12.67
N ALA A 30 24.53 3.56 -12.32
CA ALA A 30 24.05 4.45 -11.28
C ALA A 30 22.67 5.06 -11.63
N VAL A 31 22.49 5.55 -12.86
CA VAL A 31 21.20 6.07 -13.32
C VAL A 31 20.13 4.98 -13.31
N TYR A 32 20.46 3.77 -13.74
CA TYR A 32 19.52 2.65 -13.71
C TYR A 32 19.02 2.38 -12.28
N LEU A 33 19.93 2.30 -11.30
CA LEU A 33 19.55 2.06 -9.90
C LEU A 33 18.68 3.21 -9.36
N ILE A 34 19.04 4.46 -9.66
CA ILE A 34 18.22 5.62 -9.28
C ILE A 34 16.82 5.54 -9.90
N MET A 35 16.73 5.19 -11.19
CA MET A 35 15.45 5.10 -11.89
C MET A 35 14.57 3.95 -11.36
N VAL A 36 15.16 2.85 -10.90
CA VAL A 36 14.41 1.78 -10.23
C VAL A 36 13.75 2.32 -8.95
N GLN A 37 14.50 3.04 -8.11
CA GLN A 37 13.96 3.65 -6.89
C GLN A 37 12.89 4.70 -7.20
N VAL A 38 13.16 5.59 -8.13
CA VAL A 38 12.20 6.63 -8.57
C VAL A 38 10.90 6.00 -9.11
N ASN A 39 11.04 4.92 -9.89
CA ASN A 39 9.88 4.21 -10.41
C ASN A 39 9.08 3.57 -9.28
N TYR A 40 9.73 2.96 -8.30
CA TYR A 40 9.09 2.42 -7.09
C TYR A 40 8.27 3.52 -6.40
N ASP A 41 8.91 4.64 -6.04
CA ASP A 41 8.28 5.76 -5.34
C ASP A 41 7.06 6.33 -6.10
N LEU A 42 7.22 6.54 -7.41
CA LEU A 42 6.19 7.19 -8.24
C LEU A 42 5.08 6.25 -8.70
N SER A 43 5.27 4.92 -8.64
CA SER A 43 4.27 3.93 -9.02
C SER A 43 3.51 3.32 -7.84
N TYR A 44 3.86 3.70 -6.62
CA TYR A 44 3.25 3.14 -5.40
C TYR A 44 1.72 3.25 -5.44
N ASN A 45 1.04 2.17 -5.16
CA ASN A 45 -0.43 1.97 -5.22
C ASN A 45 -1.08 2.14 -6.60
N LYS A 46 -0.36 2.59 -7.63
CA LYS A 46 -0.97 2.88 -8.95
C LYS A 46 -1.38 1.62 -9.73
N GLY A 47 -0.90 0.46 -9.31
CA GLY A 47 -1.29 -0.82 -9.87
C GLY A 47 -2.64 -1.34 -9.34
N ILE A 48 -3.13 -0.81 -8.22
CA ILE A 48 -4.44 -1.17 -7.65
C ILE A 48 -5.55 -0.64 -8.57
N PRO A 49 -6.54 -1.47 -8.95
CA PRO A 49 -7.67 -1.02 -9.76
C PRO A 49 -8.37 0.18 -9.12
N ASN A 50 -8.76 1.15 -9.93
CA ASN A 50 -9.45 2.38 -9.49
C ASN A 50 -8.72 3.18 -8.39
N ALA A 51 -7.41 2.99 -8.19
CA ALA A 51 -6.62 3.65 -7.14
C ALA A 51 -6.80 5.18 -7.06
N ARG A 52 -7.19 5.83 -8.16
CA ARG A 52 -7.42 7.28 -8.22
C ARG A 52 -8.70 7.72 -7.53
N ASN A 53 -9.67 6.81 -7.38
CA ASN A 53 -10.96 7.05 -6.75
C ASN A 53 -11.01 6.47 -5.34
N ILE A 54 -9.93 5.87 -4.86
CA ILE A 54 -9.84 5.30 -3.53
C ILE A 54 -9.11 6.29 -2.62
N TYR A 55 -9.69 6.52 -1.45
CA TYR A 55 -9.19 7.45 -0.45
C TYR A 55 -9.15 6.78 0.92
N ARG A 56 -8.17 7.15 1.73
CA ARG A 56 -8.14 6.82 3.15
C ARG A 56 -8.77 7.96 3.93
N LEU A 57 -9.67 7.62 4.86
CA LEU A 57 -10.28 8.56 5.78
C LEU A 57 -9.33 8.82 6.96
N GLU A 58 -9.11 10.08 7.28
CA GLU A 58 -8.19 10.54 8.31
C GLU A 58 -8.84 11.63 9.17
N HIS A 59 -8.37 11.78 10.41
CA HIS A 59 -8.74 12.86 11.31
C HIS A 59 -7.50 13.50 11.93
N PRO A 60 -7.58 14.73 12.50
CA PRO A 60 -6.45 15.34 13.19
C PRO A 60 -5.94 14.45 14.33
N ASN A 61 -4.63 14.31 14.45
CA ASN A 61 -4.04 13.61 15.58
C ASN A 61 -4.19 14.44 16.85
N TRP A 62 -4.81 13.86 17.88
CA TRP A 62 -5.10 14.56 19.14
C TRP A 62 -3.88 14.69 20.06
N SER A 63 -2.84 13.91 19.81
CA SER A 63 -1.61 13.87 20.61
C SER A 63 -0.48 14.67 19.99
N GLU A 64 -0.52 14.92 18.69
CA GLU A 64 0.55 15.57 17.94
C GLU A 64 0.00 16.60 16.95
N GLU A 65 0.13 17.88 17.31
CA GLU A 65 -0.39 18.98 16.51
C GLU A 65 0.25 19.02 15.11
N GLY A 66 -0.57 19.19 14.09
CA GLY A 66 -0.14 19.21 12.69
C GLY A 66 0.00 17.84 12.02
N TYR A 67 -0.25 16.76 12.75
CA TYR A 67 -0.32 15.41 12.22
C TYR A 67 -1.75 14.91 12.10
N TRP A 68 -1.94 13.89 11.24
CA TRP A 68 -3.20 13.21 11.05
C TRP A 68 -3.12 11.79 11.58
N ASP A 69 -4.24 11.25 12.02
CA ASP A 69 -4.40 9.86 12.41
C ASP A 69 -5.34 9.15 11.43
N ILE A 70 -5.17 7.84 11.29
CA ILE A 70 -5.91 7.01 10.35
C ILE A 70 -6.84 6.03 11.03
N THR A 71 -6.78 5.96 12.36
CA THR A 71 -7.51 4.96 13.14
C THR A 71 -8.88 5.45 13.52
N TRP A 72 -9.89 4.65 13.25
CA TRP A 72 -11.28 4.95 13.52
C TRP A 72 -11.94 3.85 14.34
N PRO A 73 -12.98 4.15 15.14
CA PRO A 73 -13.89 3.13 15.66
C PRO A 73 -14.69 2.55 14.49
N ARG A 74 -14.86 1.23 14.44
CA ARG A 74 -15.43 0.55 13.26
C ARG A 74 -16.75 1.09 12.74
N GLN A 75 -17.70 1.42 13.63
CA GLN A 75 -19.03 1.87 13.22
C GLN A 75 -19.09 3.34 12.79
N LEU A 76 -18.20 4.17 13.33
CA LEU A 76 -18.27 5.61 13.12
C LEU A 76 -18.11 6.03 11.65
N PRO A 77 -17.13 5.48 10.89
CA PRO A 77 -17.01 5.80 9.47
C PRO A 77 -18.21 5.36 8.64
N ASP A 78 -18.84 4.24 8.99
CA ASP A 78 -20.07 3.78 8.32
C ASP A 78 -21.21 4.79 8.48
N ASP A 79 -21.38 5.31 9.69
CA ASP A 79 -22.38 6.34 9.97
C ASP A 79 -22.06 7.67 9.26
N LEU A 80 -20.78 8.00 9.09
CA LEU A 80 -20.35 9.18 8.32
C LEU A 80 -20.59 9.04 6.82
N CYS A 81 -20.47 7.84 6.28
CA CYS A 81 -20.54 7.57 4.85
C CYS A 81 -21.96 7.28 4.34
N LYS A 82 -22.82 6.81 5.21
CA LYS A 82 -24.12 6.17 4.92
C LYS A 82 -25.03 6.94 3.96
N ASP A 83 -25.09 8.26 4.05
CA ASP A 83 -26.04 9.09 3.31
C ASP A 83 -25.34 9.95 2.23
N ILE A 84 -24.11 9.59 1.84
CA ILE A 84 -23.32 10.32 0.84
C ILE A 84 -23.31 9.55 -0.48
N PRO A 85 -24.13 9.93 -1.47
CA PRO A 85 -24.33 9.16 -2.69
C PRO A 85 -23.09 9.11 -3.61
N GLU A 86 -22.12 9.98 -3.41
CA GLU A 86 -20.83 9.97 -4.12
C GLU A 86 -19.90 8.87 -3.65
N ILE A 87 -20.18 8.22 -2.52
CA ILE A 87 -19.44 7.08 -2.00
C ILE A 87 -20.05 5.81 -2.58
N GLU A 88 -19.31 5.11 -3.42
CA GLU A 88 -19.74 3.84 -4.00
C GLU A 88 -19.55 2.68 -3.05
N LYS A 89 -18.40 2.68 -2.36
CA LYS A 89 -18.01 1.64 -1.40
C LYS A 89 -17.20 2.25 -0.28
N SER A 90 -17.28 1.64 0.88
CA SER A 90 -16.46 2.00 2.02
C SER A 90 -16.22 0.76 2.89
N ALA A 91 -15.03 0.64 3.46
CA ALA A 91 -14.68 -0.50 4.29
C ALA A 91 -13.49 -0.22 5.20
N THR A 92 -13.43 -0.95 6.29
CA THR A 92 -12.22 -1.09 7.08
C THR A 92 -11.23 -1.98 6.34
N ILE A 93 -9.99 -1.53 6.20
CA ILE A 93 -8.89 -2.31 5.64
C ILE A 93 -7.70 -2.18 6.58
N THR A 94 -7.44 -3.23 7.36
CA THR A 94 -6.35 -3.24 8.34
C THR A 94 -5.12 -3.90 7.74
N PRO A 95 -4.09 -3.13 7.32
CA PRO A 95 -2.92 -3.67 6.66
C PRO A 95 -2.12 -4.63 7.55
N THR A 96 -1.41 -5.54 6.92
CA THR A 96 -0.43 -6.42 7.57
C THR A 96 0.55 -5.62 8.42
N GLY A 97 0.76 -6.05 9.67
CA GLY A 97 1.70 -5.41 10.58
C GLY A 97 1.10 -4.34 11.50
N HIS A 98 -0.16 -3.99 11.33
CA HIS A 98 -0.85 -3.05 12.23
C HIS A 98 -0.83 -3.55 13.69
N PHE A 99 -1.09 -4.82 13.93
CA PHE A 99 -1.02 -5.45 15.25
C PHE A 99 0.03 -6.57 15.36
N ASN A 100 1.04 -6.61 14.47
CA ASN A 100 1.92 -7.77 14.35
C ASN A 100 1.15 -9.09 14.19
N ILE A 101 0.06 -9.09 13.42
CA ILE A 101 -0.74 -10.27 13.17
C ILE A 101 -0.01 -11.16 12.15
N ASN A 102 1.16 -11.66 12.54
CA ASN A 102 1.68 -12.87 11.97
C ASN A 102 0.84 -14.01 12.53
N SER A 103 -0.21 -14.35 11.84
CA SER A 103 -1.05 -15.47 12.25
C SER A 103 -0.31 -16.75 11.97
N VAL A 104 -0.08 -17.51 13.03
CA VAL A 104 0.51 -18.85 12.94
C VAL A 104 -0.60 -19.87 12.85
N TYR A 105 -0.57 -20.61 11.78
CA TYR A 105 -1.47 -21.73 11.54
C TYR A 105 -0.70 -23.03 11.52
N SER A 106 -1.40 -24.12 11.70
CA SER A 106 -0.84 -25.45 11.57
C SER A 106 -1.85 -26.42 10.96
N ARG A 107 -1.34 -27.46 10.31
CA ARG A 107 -2.13 -28.59 9.84
C ARG A 107 -1.38 -29.88 10.10
N LYS A 108 -2.12 -30.95 10.28
CA LYS A 108 -1.56 -32.29 10.41
C LYS A 108 -1.43 -32.89 9.02
N LEU A 109 -0.21 -33.30 8.66
CA LEU A 109 0.12 -34.05 7.45
C LEU A 109 0.73 -35.37 7.86
N ASP A 110 -0.04 -36.47 7.74
CA ASP A 110 0.37 -37.81 8.17
C ASP A 110 0.95 -37.79 9.61
N ASP A 111 2.25 -38.04 9.75
CA ASP A 111 2.94 -38.12 11.04
C ASP A 111 3.62 -36.80 11.48
N ARG A 112 3.44 -35.71 10.76
CA ARG A 112 4.06 -34.40 11.05
C ARG A 112 3.05 -33.27 11.13
N ILE A 113 3.40 -32.25 11.90
CA ILE A 113 2.69 -30.97 11.92
C ILE A 113 3.43 -30.02 10.99
N ASP A 114 2.70 -29.41 10.06
CA ASP A 114 3.17 -28.39 9.15
C ASP A 114 2.77 -27.01 9.71
N TYR A 115 3.74 -26.09 9.80
CA TYR A 115 3.53 -24.74 10.33
C TYR A 115 3.47 -23.76 9.19
N ILE A 116 2.50 -22.86 9.24
CA ILE A 116 2.21 -21.88 8.21
C ILE A 116 2.11 -20.51 8.87
N GLU A 117 3.08 -19.64 8.62
CA GLU A 117 3.03 -18.26 9.08
C GLU A 117 2.54 -17.40 7.93
N LEU A 118 1.45 -16.65 8.16
CA LEU A 118 0.81 -15.79 7.18
C LEU A 118 0.73 -14.36 7.72
N ASN A 119 1.13 -13.42 6.89
CA ASN A 119 0.88 -12.00 7.08
C ASN A 119 -0.46 -11.65 6.45
N LEU A 120 -1.48 -11.48 7.27
CA LEU A 120 -2.82 -11.22 6.79
C LEU A 120 -3.20 -9.75 6.95
N CYS A 121 -3.90 -9.23 5.96
CA CYS A 121 -4.69 -8.02 6.06
C CYS A 121 -6.12 -8.44 6.43
N GLU A 122 -6.72 -7.78 7.41
CA GLU A 122 -8.12 -8.01 7.77
C GLU A 122 -9.00 -6.98 7.09
N THR A 123 -10.10 -7.42 6.52
CA THR A 123 -11.06 -6.53 5.85
C THR A 123 -12.41 -7.23 5.67
N GLU A 124 -13.41 -6.43 5.38
CA GLU A 124 -14.74 -6.86 4.98
C GLU A 124 -14.76 -7.23 3.49
N HIS A 125 -15.88 -7.81 3.05
CA HIS A 125 -16.09 -8.14 1.64
C HIS A 125 -15.90 -6.92 0.72
N GLU A 126 -16.49 -5.80 1.09
CA GLU A 126 -16.40 -4.53 0.37
C GLU A 126 -14.96 -4.03 0.25
N GLY A 127 -14.13 -4.26 1.26
CA GLY A 127 -12.71 -3.90 1.21
C GLY A 127 -11.92 -4.71 0.18
N LEU A 128 -12.22 -6.00 0.02
CA LEU A 128 -11.65 -6.82 -1.05
C LEU A 128 -12.05 -6.30 -2.43
N GLU A 129 -13.29 -5.84 -2.58
CA GLU A 129 -13.77 -5.23 -3.82
C GLU A 129 -13.10 -3.87 -4.09
N ILE A 130 -12.95 -2.99 -3.06
CA ILE A 130 -12.23 -1.71 -3.16
C ILE A 130 -10.79 -1.97 -3.62
N LEU A 131 -10.11 -2.97 -3.05
CA LEU A 131 -8.75 -3.35 -3.43
C LEU A 131 -8.66 -4.03 -4.79
N GLY A 132 -9.80 -4.36 -5.41
CA GLY A 132 -9.86 -5.00 -6.72
C GLY A 132 -9.26 -6.40 -6.73
N ILE A 133 -9.52 -7.18 -5.69
CA ILE A 133 -8.97 -8.53 -5.54
C ILE A 133 -9.57 -9.47 -6.60
N GLU A 134 -8.75 -9.97 -7.51
CA GLU A 134 -9.17 -10.88 -8.58
C GLU A 134 -9.09 -12.34 -8.13
N VAL A 135 -10.26 -12.99 -8.00
CA VAL A 135 -10.36 -14.40 -7.62
C VAL A 135 -9.98 -15.33 -8.79
N ILE A 136 -9.16 -16.34 -8.51
CA ILE A 136 -8.81 -17.43 -9.43
C ILE A 136 -9.66 -18.66 -9.13
N GLU A 137 -9.85 -18.96 -7.84
CA GLU A 137 -10.60 -20.13 -7.37
C GLU A 137 -11.35 -19.77 -6.09
N GLY A 138 -12.54 -20.33 -5.90
CA GLY A 138 -13.42 -20.03 -4.75
C GLY A 138 -14.31 -18.80 -4.97
N SER A 139 -14.74 -18.15 -3.89
CA SER A 139 -15.61 -16.96 -3.94
C SER A 139 -15.36 -16.04 -2.74
N LEU A 140 -15.37 -14.72 -2.99
CA LEU A 140 -15.32 -13.72 -1.93
C LEU A 140 -16.62 -13.63 -1.13
N GLU A 141 -17.75 -14.10 -1.66
CA GLU A 141 -19.02 -14.19 -0.93
C GLU A 141 -18.94 -15.14 0.28
N ASN A 142 -17.91 -16.01 0.31
CA ASN A 142 -17.65 -16.92 1.41
C ASN A 142 -16.76 -16.28 2.51
N VAL A 143 -16.35 -15.05 2.36
CA VAL A 143 -15.61 -14.28 3.39
C VAL A 143 -16.64 -13.71 4.37
N ILE A 144 -16.93 -14.47 5.42
CA ILE A 144 -18.01 -14.17 6.38
C ILE A 144 -17.41 -13.63 7.70
N ASP A 145 -16.23 -14.13 8.08
CA ASP A 145 -15.62 -13.85 9.37
C ASP A 145 -14.08 -14.02 9.33
N HIS A 146 -13.42 -13.81 10.47
CA HIS A 146 -11.98 -13.98 10.62
C HIS A 146 -11.47 -15.44 10.48
N TYR A 147 -12.38 -16.41 10.35
CA TYR A 147 -12.05 -17.80 10.05
C TYR A 147 -12.05 -18.09 8.54
N SER A 148 -12.36 -17.10 7.72
CA SER A 148 -12.35 -17.18 6.26
C SER A 148 -11.05 -16.59 5.72
N LEU A 149 -10.26 -17.39 4.98
CA LEU A 149 -8.98 -16.98 4.43
C LEU A 149 -9.06 -16.84 2.90
N VAL A 150 -8.62 -15.72 2.38
CA VAL A 150 -8.34 -15.48 0.96
C VAL A 150 -6.83 -15.43 0.79
N LEU A 151 -6.23 -16.32 0.02
CA LEU A 151 -4.78 -16.41 -0.14
C LEU A 151 -4.33 -15.96 -1.53
N LYS A 152 -3.17 -15.32 -1.60
CA LYS A 152 -2.50 -15.06 -2.88
C LYS A 152 -2.06 -16.38 -3.54
N GLU A 153 -2.10 -16.46 -4.86
CA GLU A 153 -1.74 -17.66 -5.62
C GLU A 153 -0.32 -18.14 -5.30
N SER A 154 0.63 -17.22 -5.21
CA SER A 154 2.02 -17.52 -4.84
C SER A 154 2.13 -18.16 -3.45
N VAL A 155 1.31 -17.69 -2.49
CA VAL A 155 1.26 -18.21 -1.12
C VAL A 155 0.61 -19.59 -1.07
N ALA A 156 -0.53 -19.75 -1.73
CA ALA A 156 -1.22 -21.04 -1.87
C ALA A 156 -0.29 -22.11 -2.45
N LYS A 157 0.45 -21.78 -3.51
CA LYS A 157 1.46 -22.66 -4.12
C LYS A 157 2.63 -22.95 -3.16
N ARG A 158 3.13 -21.93 -2.44
CA ARG A 158 4.26 -22.07 -1.49
C ARG A 158 3.96 -23.08 -0.39
N PHE A 159 2.74 -23.07 0.12
CA PHE A 159 2.32 -23.94 1.22
C PHE A 159 1.47 -25.14 0.76
N ASN A 160 1.29 -25.32 -0.55
CA ASN A 160 0.43 -26.35 -1.13
C ASN A 160 -0.97 -26.37 -0.49
N LEU A 161 -1.64 -25.20 -0.54
CA LEU A 161 -2.99 -24.96 -0.03
C LEU A 161 -3.97 -24.83 -1.20
N SER A 162 -5.19 -25.32 -0.98
CA SER A 162 -6.30 -25.26 -1.93
C SER A 162 -7.55 -24.72 -1.26
N VAL A 163 -8.51 -24.27 -2.05
CA VAL A 163 -9.83 -23.89 -1.54
C VAL A 163 -10.46 -25.07 -0.83
N GLY A 164 -10.99 -24.83 0.36
CA GLY A 164 -11.54 -25.85 1.26
C GLY A 164 -10.56 -26.41 2.28
N ASP A 165 -9.27 -26.11 2.19
CA ASP A 165 -8.31 -26.51 3.23
C ASP A 165 -8.61 -25.78 4.54
N VAL A 166 -8.54 -26.56 5.64
CA VAL A 166 -8.77 -26.07 7.01
C VAL A 166 -7.46 -26.05 7.76
N LEU A 167 -7.16 -24.93 8.36
CA LEU A 167 -5.95 -24.68 9.15
C LEU A 167 -6.34 -24.44 10.61
N CYS A 168 -5.61 -25.04 11.54
CA CYS A 168 -5.78 -24.79 12.97
C CYS A 168 -4.98 -23.56 13.40
N TYR A 169 -5.56 -22.69 14.21
CA TYR A 169 -4.80 -21.60 14.83
C TYR A 169 -3.76 -22.18 15.80
N GLY A 170 -2.58 -21.61 15.79
CA GLY A 170 -1.48 -22.04 16.66
C GLY A 170 -0.55 -23.09 16.03
N ARG A 171 0.35 -23.64 16.86
CA ARG A 171 1.46 -24.51 16.41
C ARG A 171 1.24 -26.00 16.67
N ASP A 172 0.17 -26.39 17.31
CA ASP A 172 -0.05 -27.75 17.80
C ASP A 172 -0.97 -28.58 16.91
N ALA A 173 -1.54 -27.98 15.88
CA ALA A 173 -2.55 -28.60 15.01
C ALA A 173 -3.68 -29.27 15.82
N ASN A 174 -4.05 -28.67 16.94
CA ASN A 174 -5.11 -29.16 17.80
C ASN A 174 -6.46 -28.74 17.19
N GLU A 175 -7.29 -29.70 16.83
CA GLU A 175 -8.64 -29.48 16.29
C GLU A 175 -9.61 -28.85 17.32
N GLU A 176 -9.25 -28.83 18.61
CA GLU A 176 -9.99 -28.07 19.62
C GLU A 176 -9.74 -26.55 19.54
N ASN A 177 -8.67 -26.12 18.87
CA ASN A 177 -8.41 -24.72 18.61
C ASN A 177 -9.35 -24.20 17.51
N ALA A 178 -9.52 -22.89 17.47
CA ALA A 178 -10.21 -22.25 16.37
C ALA A 178 -9.55 -22.63 15.02
N THR A 179 -10.34 -22.81 13.99
CA THR A 179 -9.88 -23.17 12.65
C THR A 179 -10.22 -22.08 11.64
N ALA A 180 -9.40 -21.95 10.62
CA ALA A 180 -9.65 -21.06 9.50
C ALA A 180 -9.69 -21.86 8.20
N THR A 181 -10.61 -21.50 7.31
CA THR A 181 -10.82 -22.19 6.03
C THR A 181 -10.36 -21.30 4.88
N VAL A 182 -9.59 -21.86 3.95
CA VAL A 182 -9.25 -21.19 2.69
C VAL A 182 -10.51 -21.15 1.82
N VAL A 183 -11.13 -19.98 1.68
CA VAL A 183 -12.39 -19.80 0.93
C VAL A 183 -12.17 -19.33 -0.50
N ALA A 184 -11.02 -18.70 -0.77
CA ALA A 184 -10.65 -18.27 -2.11
C ALA A 184 -9.13 -18.20 -2.28
N ILE A 185 -8.70 -18.37 -3.54
CA ILE A 185 -7.35 -18.06 -4.01
C ILE A 185 -7.47 -16.95 -5.04
N CYS A 186 -6.66 -15.92 -4.90
CA CYS A 186 -6.67 -14.74 -5.76
C CYS A 186 -5.32 -14.55 -6.47
N LYS A 187 -5.29 -13.70 -7.50
CA LYS A 187 -4.04 -13.25 -8.11
C LYS A 187 -3.17 -12.50 -7.10
N ASP A 188 -1.87 -12.55 -7.31
CA ASP A 188 -0.94 -11.73 -6.56
C ASP A 188 -1.23 -10.24 -6.80
N THR A 189 -1.13 -9.44 -5.74
CA THR A 189 -1.42 -7.99 -5.80
C THR A 189 -0.32 -7.22 -6.51
N PRO A 190 -0.67 -6.09 -7.15
CA PRO A 190 0.33 -5.20 -7.71
C PRO A 190 1.32 -4.69 -6.65
N SER A 191 2.59 -4.60 -7.03
CA SER A 191 3.67 -4.00 -6.23
C SER A 191 4.35 -2.90 -7.07
N PRO A 192 4.76 -1.78 -6.47
CA PRO A 192 4.69 -1.47 -5.04
C PRO A 192 3.30 -0.98 -4.60
N SER A 193 2.89 -1.39 -3.41
CA SER A 193 1.60 -0.97 -2.84
C SER A 193 1.54 -1.16 -1.31
N ILE A 194 0.49 -0.61 -0.69
CA ILE A 194 0.18 -0.86 0.74
C ILE A 194 -0.07 -2.35 1.04
N LEU A 195 -0.23 -3.18 0.01
CA LEU A 195 -0.46 -4.63 0.12
C LEU A 195 0.85 -5.43 0.01
N ASP A 196 2.00 -4.76 -0.08
CA ASP A 196 3.30 -5.44 -0.08
C ASP A 196 3.53 -6.11 1.27
N GLY A 197 4.06 -7.33 1.22
CA GLY A 197 4.23 -8.16 2.41
C GLY A 197 2.97 -8.90 2.89
N THR A 198 1.79 -8.60 2.35
CA THR A 198 0.56 -9.35 2.64
C THR A 198 0.57 -10.69 1.93
N ASP A 199 0.30 -11.76 2.66
CA ASP A 199 0.16 -13.13 2.13
C ASP A 199 -1.28 -13.44 1.70
N GLY A 200 -2.24 -12.73 2.28
CA GLY A 200 -3.66 -12.91 2.00
C GLY A 200 -4.53 -12.03 2.90
N TRP A 201 -5.80 -12.34 2.94
CA TRP A 201 -6.80 -11.60 3.72
C TRP A 201 -7.57 -12.56 4.62
N GLY A 202 -7.82 -12.12 5.85
CA GLY A 202 -8.82 -12.67 6.74
C GLY A 202 -10.08 -11.82 6.70
N GLY A 203 -11.25 -12.44 6.81
CA GLY A 203 -12.49 -11.71 7.04
C GLY A 203 -12.49 -11.04 8.42
N MET A 204 -13.15 -9.91 8.55
CA MET A 204 -13.35 -9.28 9.87
C MET A 204 -14.49 -9.97 10.61
N SER A 205 -14.31 -10.16 11.93
CA SER A 205 -15.33 -10.79 12.75
C SER A 205 -16.45 -9.80 13.10
N VAL A 206 -17.68 -10.19 12.79
CA VAL A 206 -18.89 -9.49 13.28
C VAL A 206 -18.94 -9.45 14.82
N ALA A 207 -18.32 -10.41 15.50
CA ALA A 207 -18.24 -10.42 16.98
C ALA A 207 -17.38 -9.28 17.55
N GLN A 208 -16.41 -8.78 16.80
CA GLN A 208 -15.63 -7.60 17.17
C GLN A 208 -16.41 -6.30 17.01
N GLU A 209 -17.49 -6.27 16.23
CA GLU A 209 -18.40 -5.12 16.14
C GLU A 209 -19.01 -4.72 17.50
N ASN A 210 -19.11 -5.67 18.42
CA ASN A 210 -19.65 -5.43 19.76
C ASN A 210 -18.58 -5.11 20.81
N GLU A 211 -17.29 -5.12 20.43
CA GLU A 211 -16.20 -4.78 21.33
C GLU A 211 -15.95 -3.27 21.29
N ASN A 212 -16.36 -2.60 22.34
CA ASN A 212 -16.04 -1.20 22.66
C ASN A 212 -16.05 -0.21 21.48
N PRO A 213 -17.16 0.53 21.28
CA PRO A 213 -17.28 1.52 20.20
C PRO A 213 -16.23 2.66 20.28
N ASN A 214 -15.43 2.70 21.34
CA ASN A 214 -14.34 3.66 21.53
C ASN A 214 -12.97 3.07 21.12
N ASN A 215 -12.95 1.93 20.42
CA ASN A 215 -11.71 1.31 19.97
C ASN A 215 -11.27 1.94 18.63
N TRP A 216 -10.36 2.90 18.68
CA TRP A 216 -9.80 3.62 17.53
C TRP A 216 -8.59 2.85 16.99
N ASN A 217 -8.82 1.81 16.22
CA ASN A 217 -7.74 0.93 15.79
C ASN A 217 -7.65 0.72 14.28
N ASP A 218 -8.71 0.95 13.53
CA ASP A 218 -8.81 0.45 12.17
C ASP A 218 -8.79 1.58 11.13
N PRO A 219 -7.91 1.49 10.10
CA PRO A 219 -7.93 2.38 8.95
C PRO A 219 -9.18 2.16 8.09
N TYR A 220 -9.77 3.23 7.60
CA TYR A 220 -10.97 3.20 6.80
C TYR A 220 -10.73 3.76 5.40
N PHE A 221 -11.20 3.03 4.39
CA PHE A 221 -11.03 3.39 2.99
C PHE A 221 -12.37 3.57 2.30
N ILE A 222 -12.40 4.49 1.36
CA ILE A 222 -13.61 4.92 0.65
C ILE A 222 -13.29 4.94 -0.84
N GLN A 223 -14.18 4.36 -1.64
CA GLN A 223 -14.16 4.48 -3.09
C GLN A 223 -15.24 5.47 -3.52
N LEU A 224 -14.83 6.53 -4.19
CA LEU A 224 -15.75 7.53 -4.73
C LEU A 224 -16.16 7.17 -6.16
N ALA A 225 -17.38 7.60 -6.54
CA ALA A 225 -17.86 7.56 -7.89
C ALA A 225 -16.98 8.37 -8.85
N ASP A 226 -16.92 7.96 -10.10
CA ASP A 226 -16.15 8.67 -11.12
C ASP A 226 -16.58 10.14 -11.23
N GLY A 227 -15.59 11.04 -11.07
CA GLY A 227 -15.81 12.48 -11.15
C GLY A 227 -16.37 13.13 -9.89
N ALA A 228 -16.57 12.38 -8.80
CA ALA A 228 -16.93 12.96 -7.52
C ALA A 228 -15.78 13.84 -6.97
N SER A 229 -16.16 14.94 -6.30
CA SER A 229 -15.19 15.83 -5.65
C SER A 229 -14.93 15.35 -4.21
N PRO A 230 -13.68 14.97 -3.87
CA PRO A 230 -13.34 14.60 -2.50
C PRO A 230 -13.65 15.70 -1.47
N ASP A 231 -13.39 16.96 -1.83
CA ASP A 231 -13.67 18.10 -0.95
C ASP A 231 -15.17 18.26 -0.67
N ALA A 232 -16.02 18.04 -1.67
CA ALA A 232 -17.46 18.09 -1.49
C ALA A 232 -17.96 16.94 -0.60
N VAL A 233 -17.35 15.76 -0.71
CA VAL A 233 -17.65 14.62 0.16
C VAL A 233 -17.24 14.92 1.60
N VAL A 234 -16.04 15.49 1.81
CA VAL A 234 -15.56 15.92 3.14
C VAL A 234 -16.53 16.92 3.80
N GLU A 235 -17.05 17.91 3.05
CA GLU A 235 -18.04 18.85 3.60
C GLU A 235 -19.32 18.15 4.04
N LYS A 236 -19.82 17.18 3.28
CA LYS A 236 -20.98 16.36 3.68
C LYS A 236 -20.69 15.50 4.92
N MET A 237 -19.46 14.95 5.02
CA MET A 237 -19.04 14.23 6.22
C MET A 237 -19.02 15.14 7.45
N LYS A 238 -18.54 16.39 7.33
CA LYS A 238 -18.56 17.37 8.41
C LYS A 238 -19.98 17.65 8.90
N GLU A 239 -20.95 17.75 7.99
CA GLU A 239 -22.36 17.93 8.34
C GLU A 239 -22.93 16.70 9.07
N ALA A 240 -22.42 15.50 8.79
CA ALA A 240 -22.85 14.26 9.43
C ALA A 240 -22.18 14.00 10.80
N LEU A 241 -21.03 14.63 11.10
CA LEU A 241 -20.24 14.38 12.31
C LEU A 241 -21.06 14.48 13.63
N PRO A 242 -21.89 15.53 13.86
CA PRO A 242 -22.63 15.64 15.13
C PRO A 242 -23.56 14.45 15.36
N ARG A 243 -24.24 14.00 14.27
CA ARG A 243 -25.11 12.83 14.32
C ARG A 243 -24.33 11.54 14.57
N ALA A 244 -23.22 11.34 13.85
CA ALA A 244 -22.42 10.14 13.95
C ALA A 244 -21.79 9.94 15.35
N PHE A 245 -21.44 11.05 16.00
CA PHE A 245 -20.93 11.03 17.38
C PHE A 245 -22.02 11.17 18.46
N ASN A 246 -23.29 11.19 18.09
CA ASN A 246 -24.42 11.39 19.02
C ASN A 246 -24.30 12.69 19.86
N ILE A 247 -23.77 13.76 19.27
CA ILE A 247 -23.56 15.07 19.93
C ILE A 247 -24.75 16.01 19.69
N GLU A 248 -25.84 15.52 19.13
CA GLU A 248 -27.05 16.31 18.83
C GLU A 248 -27.79 16.82 20.10
N GLN A 249 -27.35 16.42 21.31
CA GLN A 249 -27.92 16.88 22.56
C GLN A 249 -27.08 18.05 23.10
N GLU A 250 -27.74 19.20 23.27
CA GLU A 250 -27.32 20.45 23.90
C GLU A 250 -25.89 20.48 24.51
N VAL A 251 -24.88 20.56 23.69
CA VAL A 251 -23.52 20.94 24.06
C VAL A 251 -23.39 22.44 23.84
N ASP A 252 -22.59 23.10 24.69
CA ASP A 252 -22.26 24.51 24.50
C ASP A 252 -21.42 24.74 23.23
N ASP A 253 -21.47 25.97 22.72
CA ASP A 253 -20.82 26.33 21.46
C ASP A 253 -19.29 26.07 21.48
N GLU A 254 -18.63 26.25 22.63
CA GLU A 254 -17.19 26.02 22.76
C GLU A 254 -16.84 24.54 22.64
N THR A 255 -17.59 23.69 23.33
CA THR A 255 -17.45 22.22 23.24
C THR A 255 -17.70 21.72 21.82
N TYR A 256 -18.73 22.25 21.14
CA TYR A 256 -19.04 21.92 19.77
C TYR A 256 -17.91 22.30 18.80
N GLU A 257 -17.38 23.52 18.91
CA GLU A 257 -16.25 23.96 18.08
C GLU A 257 -14.98 23.13 18.31
N GLN A 258 -14.69 22.79 19.57
CA GLN A 258 -13.54 21.92 19.89
C GLN A 258 -13.71 20.53 19.27
N PHE A 259 -14.91 19.94 19.38
CA PHE A 259 -15.22 18.67 18.79
C PHE A 259 -15.05 18.69 17.27
N MET A 260 -15.61 19.70 16.60
CA MET A 260 -15.50 19.84 15.14
C MET A 260 -14.04 19.99 14.66
N LYS A 261 -13.18 20.59 15.48
CA LYS A 261 -11.73 20.65 15.20
C LYS A 261 -11.05 19.29 15.35
N MET A 262 -11.44 18.52 16.38
CA MET A 262 -10.86 17.21 16.69
C MET A 262 -11.30 16.13 15.69
N ALA A 263 -12.54 16.20 15.23
CA ALA A 263 -13.13 15.20 14.34
C ALA A 263 -13.09 15.59 12.85
N ASN A 264 -12.46 16.70 12.48
CA ASN A 264 -12.41 17.22 11.11
C ASN A 264 -11.85 16.15 10.12
N PRO A 265 -12.67 15.58 9.22
CA PRO A 265 -12.22 14.51 8.35
C PRO A 265 -11.37 15.02 7.20
N ARG A 266 -10.44 14.18 6.72
CA ARG A 266 -9.68 14.36 5.48
C ARG A 266 -9.73 13.08 4.66
N LEU A 267 -9.82 13.24 3.34
CA LEU A 267 -9.68 12.14 2.38
C LEU A 267 -8.30 12.23 1.70
N SER A 268 -7.43 11.28 1.99
CA SER A 268 -6.10 11.19 1.38
C SER A 268 -6.12 10.17 0.24
N PRO A 269 -5.79 10.58 -1.02
CA PRO A 269 -5.82 9.68 -2.18
C PRO A 269 -4.88 8.49 -1.97
N LEU A 270 -5.32 7.28 -2.31
CA LEU A 270 -4.52 6.06 -2.20
C LEU A 270 -3.19 6.17 -2.95
N THR A 271 -3.18 6.86 -4.09
CA THR A 271 -1.99 7.07 -4.93
C THR A 271 -0.96 8.02 -4.32
N GLU A 272 -1.32 8.76 -3.27
CA GLU A 272 -0.47 9.75 -2.59
C GLU A 272 0.00 9.29 -1.20
N LEU A 273 -0.53 8.18 -0.68
CA LEU A 273 -0.24 7.70 0.67
C LEU A 273 1.25 7.47 0.93
N TYR A 274 1.99 7.01 -0.09
CA TYR A 274 3.45 6.84 0.02
C TYR A 274 4.19 8.12 0.43
N PHE A 275 3.66 9.28 0.06
CA PHE A 275 4.25 10.59 0.36
C PHE A 275 3.56 11.33 1.51
N SER A 276 2.65 10.70 2.24
CA SER A 276 1.94 11.29 3.39
C SER A 276 2.82 11.25 4.64
N ASN A 277 3.73 12.23 4.77
CA ASN A 277 4.67 12.33 5.88
C ASN A 277 4.06 13.02 7.13
N ASP A 278 2.83 13.49 7.05
CA ASP A 278 2.08 14.17 8.09
C ASP A 278 1.06 13.25 8.79
N VAL A 279 1.24 11.93 8.65
CA VAL A 279 0.36 10.92 9.24
C VAL A 279 1.11 10.11 10.27
N SER A 280 0.56 10.06 11.49
CA SER A 280 1.00 9.13 12.53
C SER A 280 0.48 7.73 12.23
N ASN A 281 1.23 6.72 12.58
CA ASN A 281 0.82 5.30 12.45
C ASN A 281 0.47 4.88 11.00
N ALA A 282 1.26 5.31 10.03
CA ALA A 282 0.95 5.08 8.61
C ALA A 282 0.92 3.61 8.14
N TYR A 283 1.26 2.62 8.95
CA TYR A 283 1.26 1.16 8.69
C TYR A 283 1.77 0.68 7.33
N HIS A 284 2.39 1.55 6.56
CA HIS A 284 3.00 1.28 5.27
C HIS A 284 4.31 2.06 5.14
N GLU A 285 5.12 1.69 4.17
CA GLU A 285 6.31 2.46 3.86
C GLU A 285 5.95 3.89 3.43
N VAL A 286 6.70 4.85 3.97
CA VAL A 286 6.52 6.28 3.67
C VAL A 286 7.79 6.80 3.02
N GLY A 287 7.67 7.33 1.81
CA GLY A 287 8.73 7.96 1.06
C GLY A 287 8.76 9.48 1.26
N ASN A 288 9.83 10.09 0.78
CA ASN A 288 9.95 11.55 0.81
C ASN A 288 9.98 12.12 -0.61
N ARG A 289 8.99 12.92 -0.96
CA ARG A 289 8.82 13.51 -2.30
C ARG A 289 10.04 14.35 -2.72
N LEU A 290 10.64 15.09 -1.80
CA LEU A 290 11.84 15.88 -2.08
C LEU A 290 13.04 14.97 -2.41
N THR A 291 13.20 13.86 -1.69
CA THR A 291 14.25 12.88 -1.96
C THR A 291 14.08 12.27 -3.35
N THR A 292 12.86 11.87 -3.73
CA THR A 292 12.57 11.31 -5.06
C THR A 292 12.91 12.30 -6.18
N TYR A 293 12.49 13.58 -6.06
CA TYR A 293 12.86 14.60 -7.04
C TYR A 293 14.35 14.91 -7.06
N THR A 294 15.03 14.85 -5.91
CA THR A 294 16.49 15.01 -5.83
C THR A 294 17.19 13.88 -6.59
N PHE A 295 16.73 12.63 -6.46
CA PHE A 295 17.26 11.51 -7.22
C PHE A 295 17.08 11.69 -8.72
N ILE A 296 15.94 12.19 -9.19
CA ILE A 296 15.73 12.53 -10.60
C ILE A 296 16.75 13.57 -11.07
N ALA A 297 16.95 14.65 -10.30
CA ALA A 297 17.91 15.69 -10.62
C ALA A 297 19.34 15.15 -10.70
N ILE A 298 19.74 14.30 -9.75
CA ILE A 298 21.06 13.63 -9.73
C ILE A 298 21.21 12.74 -10.97
N ALA A 299 20.21 11.95 -11.34
CA ALA A 299 20.25 11.08 -12.52
C ALA A 299 20.47 11.90 -13.80
N VAL A 300 19.76 13.02 -13.95
CA VAL A 300 19.93 13.94 -15.07
C VAL A 300 21.36 14.51 -15.11
N LEU A 301 21.90 14.95 -13.97
CA LEU A 301 23.27 15.46 -13.88
C LEU A 301 24.30 14.39 -14.25
N ILE A 302 24.16 13.16 -13.79
CA ILE A 302 25.06 12.06 -14.14
C ILE A 302 25.05 11.82 -15.66
N ILE A 303 23.88 11.82 -16.31
CA ILE A 303 23.76 11.66 -17.75
C ILE A 303 24.46 12.81 -18.48
N LEU A 304 24.25 14.06 -18.05
CA LEU A 304 24.90 15.23 -18.65
C LEU A 304 26.43 15.15 -18.54
N ILE A 305 26.96 14.80 -17.38
CA ILE A 305 28.40 14.64 -17.16
C ILE A 305 28.96 13.50 -18.05
N ALA A 306 28.25 12.38 -18.13
CA ALA A 306 28.65 11.25 -18.97
C ALA A 306 28.65 11.65 -20.47
N MET A 307 27.65 12.41 -20.92
CA MET A 307 27.60 12.94 -22.29
C MET A 307 28.77 13.90 -22.59
N ILE A 308 29.04 14.84 -21.70
CA ILE A 308 30.17 15.80 -21.85
C ILE A 308 31.49 15.03 -21.92
N ASN A 309 31.67 14.05 -21.03
CA ASN A 309 32.88 13.23 -21.02
C ASN A 309 33.03 12.43 -22.34
N PHE A 310 31.94 11.85 -22.83
CA PHE A 310 31.92 11.16 -24.13
C PHE A 310 32.28 12.10 -25.29
N VAL A 311 31.68 13.29 -25.32
CA VAL A 311 31.94 14.29 -26.38
C VAL A 311 33.40 14.75 -26.34
N ASN A 312 33.94 15.05 -25.17
CA ASN A 312 35.33 15.41 -24.98
C ASN A 312 36.31 14.32 -25.48
N PHE A 313 35.98 13.05 -25.13
CA PHE A 313 36.74 11.89 -25.60
C PHE A 313 36.67 11.80 -27.14
N PHE A 314 35.50 11.99 -27.72
CA PHE A 314 35.33 11.92 -29.18
C PHE A 314 36.14 13.01 -29.90
N PHE A 315 36.11 14.27 -29.40
CA PHE A 315 36.93 15.34 -29.92
C PHE A 315 38.44 15.08 -29.82
N ALA A 316 38.89 14.49 -28.72
CA ALA A 316 40.28 14.11 -28.53
C ALA A 316 40.78 13.06 -29.54
N LEU A 317 39.86 12.28 -30.14
CA LEU A 317 40.19 11.29 -31.18
C LEU A 317 40.23 11.86 -32.61
N ILE A 318 39.76 13.10 -32.83
CA ILE A 318 39.79 13.74 -34.14
C ILE A 318 41.24 14.19 -34.42
N PRO A 319 41.91 13.68 -35.46
CA PRO A 319 43.25 14.14 -35.77
C PRO A 319 43.23 15.62 -36.14
N VAL A 320 44.00 16.43 -35.42
CA VAL A 320 44.30 17.78 -35.88
C VAL A 320 45.09 17.62 -37.17
N ARG A 321 44.52 18.04 -38.28
CA ARG A 321 45.17 18.13 -39.58
C ARG A 321 46.16 19.28 -39.61
#